data_9e1cf9a9448d10284e048f5480f8888a
#
_entry.id   9e1cf9a9448d10284e048f5480f8888a
#
_cell.length_a   1.000
_cell.length_b   1.000
_cell.length_c   1.000
_cell.angle_alpha   90.00
_cell.angle_beta   90.00
_cell.angle_gamma   90.00
#
_symmetry.space_group_name_H-M   'P 1'
#
loop_
_entity.id
_entity.type
_entity.pdbx_description
1 polymer ?
#
loop_
_entity_poly.entity_id
_entity_poly.type
_entity_poly.pdbx_seq_one_letter_code
_entity_poly.pdbx_strand_id
1 'polypeptide(L)'
;MAKIAIMGFGTVGSGVLEVLRRNAAAIQRRAGEPVEVKYILDIRDFSAHPDAKLFVKDLDVILADPEVKAVVETIGGTKPAFPAAAA
;
A
#
# COMPACT_ATOMS: atom_id res chain seq x y z
N MET A 1 -15.63 -1.32 -0.45
CA MET A 1 -14.33 -0.89 0.09
C MET A 1 -13.24 -1.17 -0.93
N ALA A 2 -12.43 -0.16 -1.23
CA ALA A 2 -11.32 -0.34 -2.14
C ALA A 2 -10.10 -0.81 -1.36
N LYS A 3 -9.50 -1.90 -1.78
CA LYS A 3 -8.30 -2.42 -1.14
C LYS A 3 -7.10 -2.16 -2.02
N ILE A 4 -6.02 -1.71 -1.41
CA ILE A 4 -4.78 -1.40 -2.13
C ILE A 4 -3.61 -2.11 -1.48
N ALA A 5 -2.50 -2.13 -2.19
CA ALA A 5 -1.25 -2.67 -1.68
C ALA A 5 -0.15 -1.62 -1.81
N ILE A 6 0.80 -1.66 -0.90
CA ILE A 6 1.97 -0.79 -0.94
C ILE A 6 3.18 -1.66 -1.26
N MET A 7 3.96 -1.26 -2.25
CA MET A 7 5.21 -1.96 -2.58
C MET A 7 6.38 -1.18 -2.00
N GLY A 8 6.97 -1.76 -0.97
CA GLY A 8 8.08 -1.13 -0.25
C GLY A 8 7.61 -0.36 0.96
N PHE A 9 8.24 -0.62 2.09
CA PHE A 9 7.84 0.04 3.34
C PHE A 9 9.01 0.77 3.97
N GLY A 10 9.67 1.62 3.20
CA GLY A 10 10.64 2.54 3.73
C GLY A 10 9.94 3.81 4.21
N THR A 11 10.67 4.92 4.21
CA THR A 11 10.13 6.19 4.66
C THR A 11 8.89 6.60 3.88
N VAL A 12 8.94 6.44 2.56
CA VAL A 12 7.81 6.82 1.72
C VAL A 12 6.63 5.89 1.94
N GLY A 13 6.87 4.59 1.97
CA GLY A 13 5.78 3.61 2.14
C GLY A 13 5.08 3.75 3.48
N SER A 14 5.85 3.95 4.55
CA SER A 14 5.25 4.16 5.87
C SER A 14 4.49 5.48 5.92
N GLY A 15 4.99 6.50 5.23
CA GLY A 15 4.29 7.77 5.15
C GLY A 15 2.97 7.63 4.41
N VAL A 16 2.93 6.86 3.34
CA VAL A 16 1.70 6.61 2.61
C VAL A 16 0.66 5.93 3.51
N LEU A 17 1.09 4.92 4.26
CA LEU A 17 0.18 4.22 5.17
C LEU A 17 -0.39 5.18 6.20
N GLU A 18 0.45 6.03 6.78
CA GLU A 18 0.01 6.98 7.78
C GLU A 18 -0.97 7.99 7.20
N VAL A 19 -0.68 8.52 6.03
CA VAL A 19 -1.56 9.49 5.37
C VAL A 19 -2.92 8.86 5.09
N LEU A 20 -2.95 7.63 4.60
CA LEU A 20 -4.21 6.95 4.32
C LEU A 20 -5.05 6.78 5.58
N ARG A 21 -4.40 6.48 6.70
CA ARG A 21 -5.13 6.30 7.96
C ARG A 21 -5.60 7.60 8.56
N ARG A 22 -4.76 8.63 8.50
CA ARG A 22 -5.11 9.95 9.06
C ARG A 22 -6.20 10.63 8.29
N ASN A 23 -6.24 10.44 6.99
CA ASN A 23 -7.18 11.14 6.11
C ASN A 23 -8.26 10.21 5.58
N ALA A 24 -8.54 9.13 6.29
CA ALA A 24 -9.47 8.12 5.80
C ALA A 24 -10.83 8.71 5.41
N ALA A 25 -11.36 9.61 6.21
CA ALA A 25 -12.68 10.19 5.90
C ALA A 25 -12.65 11.03 4.64
N ALA A 26 -11.59 11.84 4.46
CA ALA A 26 -11.48 12.67 3.28
C ALA A 26 -11.27 11.83 2.02
N ILE A 27 -10.46 10.79 2.15
CA ILE A 27 -10.19 9.87 1.04
C ILE A 27 -11.48 9.14 0.66
N GLN A 28 -12.24 8.71 1.66
CA GLN A 28 -13.50 8.03 1.39
C GLN A 28 -14.48 8.93 0.63
N ARG A 29 -14.53 10.20 1.00
CA ARG A 29 -15.41 11.14 0.31
C ARG A 29 -15.01 11.32 -1.14
N ARG A 30 -13.70 11.36 -1.42
CA ARG A 30 -13.22 11.53 -2.79
C ARG A 30 -13.36 10.27 -3.62
N ALA A 31 -13.10 9.13 -3.02
CA ALA A 31 -13.14 7.85 -3.73
C ALA A 31 -14.55 7.29 -3.84
N GLY A 32 -15.47 7.79 -3.04
CA GLY A 32 -16.83 7.26 -3.00
C GLY A 32 -16.98 6.02 -2.14
N GLU A 33 -15.89 5.51 -1.58
CA GLU A 33 -15.87 4.34 -0.71
C GLU A 33 -14.62 4.35 0.14
N PRO A 34 -14.61 3.63 1.26
CA PRO A 34 -13.41 3.52 2.08
C PRO A 34 -12.25 2.89 1.31
N VAL A 35 -11.04 3.36 1.59
CA VAL A 35 -9.82 2.80 1.02
C VAL A 35 -9.01 2.20 2.15
N GLU A 36 -8.57 0.96 1.96
CA GLU A 36 -7.85 0.23 3.00
C GLU A 36 -6.62 -0.45 2.41
N VAL A 37 -5.52 -0.44 3.16
CA VAL A 37 -4.31 -1.16 2.77
C VAL A 37 -4.48 -2.62 3.16
N LYS A 38 -4.41 -3.52 2.19
CA LYS A 38 -4.54 -4.95 2.43
C LYS A 38 -3.19 -5.62 2.53
N TYR A 39 -2.23 -5.20 1.71
CA TYR A 39 -0.89 -5.79 1.70
C TYR A 39 0.18 -4.73 1.66
N ILE A 40 1.32 -5.06 2.28
CA ILE A 40 2.54 -4.27 2.16
C ILE A 40 3.64 -5.24 1.74
N LEU A 41 4.20 -5.02 0.57
CA LEU A 41 5.26 -5.88 0.03
C LEU A 41 6.61 -5.35 0.44
N ASP A 42 7.36 -6.15 1.18
CA ASP A 42 8.74 -5.81 1.52
C ASP A 42 9.48 -7.10 1.86
N ILE A 43 10.75 -7.17 1.49
CA ILE A 43 11.56 -8.35 1.76
C ILE A 43 12.14 -8.34 3.17
N ARG A 44 12.12 -7.21 3.84
CA ARG A 44 12.63 -7.10 5.20
C ARG A 44 11.65 -7.71 6.17
N ASP A 45 12.17 -8.05 7.36
CA ASP A 45 11.36 -8.66 8.39
C ASP A 45 10.69 -7.59 9.25
N PHE A 46 9.37 -7.54 9.19
CA PHE A 46 8.58 -6.63 9.99
C PHE A 46 7.70 -7.38 10.98
N SER A 47 8.12 -8.57 11.39
CA SER A 47 7.29 -9.40 12.27
C SER A 47 6.98 -8.73 13.60
N ALA A 48 7.81 -7.79 14.05
CA ALA A 48 7.57 -7.04 15.27
C ALA A 48 6.72 -5.79 15.07
N HIS A 49 6.39 -5.47 13.83
CA HIS A 49 5.60 -4.27 13.53
C HIS A 49 4.14 -4.48 13.93
N PRO A 50 3.45 -3.42 14.40
CA PRO A 50 2.02 -3.56 14.73
C PRO A 50 1.17 -4.08 13.58
N ASP A 51 1.56 -3.78 12.35
CA ASP A 51 0.84 -4.23 11.17
C ASP A 51 1.49 -5.42 10.49
N ALA A 52 2.21 -6.24 11.25
CA ALA A 52 2.98 -7.35 10.70
C ALA A 52 2.17 -8.25 9.78
N LYS A 53 0.90 -8.45 10.09
CA LYS A 53 0.05 -9.34 9.30
C LYS A 53 -0.26 -8.81 7.89
N LEU A 54 -0.02 -7.54 7.65
CA LEU A 54 -0.22 -6.96 6.32
C LEU A 54 0.97 -7.22 5.40
N PHE A 55 2.13 -7.54 5.98
CA PHE A 55 3.35 -7.66 5.21
C PHE A 55 3.44 -9.00 4.48
N VAL A 56 3.79 -8.93 3.20
CA VAL A 56 4.04 -10.10 2.39
C VAL A 56 5.38 -9.94 1.70
N LYS A 57 6.00 -11.03 1.33
CA LYS A 57 7.30 -11.02 0.67
C LYS A 57 7.23 -11.43 -0.79
N ASP A 58 6.05 -11.78 -1.26
CA ASP A 58 5.85 -12.28 -2.61
C ASP A 58 4.81 -11.45 -3.32
N LEU A 59 5.20 -10.85 -4.43
CA LEU A 59 4.31 -10.04 -5.24
C LEU A 59 3.14 -10.86 -5.77
N ASP A 60 3.34 -12.15 -6.00
CA ASP A 60 2.28 -13.00 -6.54
C ASP A 60 1.06 -13.04 -5.62
N VAL A 61 1.26 -12.90 -4.32
CA VAL A 61 0.14 -12.85 -3.37
C VAL A 61 -0.76 -11.67 -3.68
N ILE A 62 -0.16 -10.53 -3.99
CA ILE A 62 -0.90 -9.32 -4.33
C ILE A 62 -1.59 -9.46 -5.68
N LEU A 63 -0.84 -9.96 -6.67
CA LEU A 63 -1.37 -10.07 -8.02
C LEU A 63 -2.50 -11.10 -8.13
N ALA A 64 -2.48 -12.10 -7.27
CA ALA A 64 -3.51 -13.12 -7.28
C ALA A 64 -4.79 -12.70 -6.56
N ASP A 65 -4.76 -11.59 -5.83
CA ASP A 65 -5.89 -11.16 -5.04
C ASP A 65 -6.77 -10.20 -5.83
N PRO A 66 -7.97 -10.62 -6.24
CA PRO A 66 -8.84 -9.76 -7.05
C PRO A 66 -9.41 -8.57 -6.30
N GLU A 67 -9.30 -8.55 -4.96
CA GLU A 67 -9.77 -7.41 -4.18
C GLU A 67 -8.82 -6.23 -4.23
N VAL A 68 -7.57 -6.45 -4.59
CA VAL A 68 -6.59 -5.37 -4.67
C VAL A 68 -6.83 -4.57 -5.95
N LYS A 69 -7.22 -3.32 -5.78
CA LYS A 69 -7.59 -2.47 -6.91
C LYS A 69 -6.42 -1.65 -7.44
N ALA A 70 -5.44 -1.39 -6.60
CA ALA A 70 -4.30 -0.58 -6.98
C ALA A 70 -3.09 -0.94 -6.15
N VAL A 71 -1.91 -0.73 -6.71
CA VAL A 71 -0.65 -0.94 -6.02
C VAL A 71 0.12 0.37 -6.04
N VAL A 72 0.52 0.84 -4.87
CA VAL A 72 1.32 2.04 -4.75
C VAL A 72 2.78 1.63 -4.63
N GLU A 73 3.59 2.00 -5.61
CA GLU A 73 4.99 1.63 -5.63
C GLU A 73 5.84 2.71 -4.98
N THR A 74 6.54 2.36 -3.92
CA THR A 74 7.41 3.27 -3.21
C THR A 74 8.85 2.81 -3.21
N ILE A 75 9.14 1.75 -3.94
CA ILE A 75 10.50 1.22 -4.08
C ILE A 75 11.24 2.10 -5.08
N GLY A 76 12.51 2.24 -4.89
CA GLY A 76 13.32 2.95 -5.86
C GLY A 76 13.59 4.39 -5.55
N GLY A 77 12.92 4.90 -4.60
CA GLY A 77 13.27 6.16 -3.97
C GLY A 77 13.48 7.38 -4.83
N THR A 78 14.48 7.38 -5.63
CA THR A 78 14.86 8.59 -6.34
C THR A 78 14.02 8.83 -7.57
N LYS A 79 13.44 7.79 -8.10
CA LYS A 79 12.69 7.93 -9.32
C LYS A 79 11.36 7.23 -9.14
N PRO A 80 10.33 7.97 -8.89
CA PRO A 80 9.03 7.36 -8.68
C PRO A 80 8.52 6.73 -9.95
N ALA A 81 7.92 5.60 -9.80
CA ALA A 81 7.27 4.92 -10.90
C ALA A 81 5.81 5.36 -10.99
N PHE A 82 5.58 6.61 -10.65
CA PHE A 82 4.24 7.08 -10.57
C PHE A 82 3.42 6.99 -11.80
N PRO A 83 3.97 7.21 -12.97
CA PRO A 83 3.13 7.10 -14.14
C PRO A 83 2.44 5.77 -14.22
N ALA A 84 3.15 4.72 -13.85
CA ALA A 84 2.55 3.40 -13.84
C ALA A 84 1.58 3.24 -12.69
N ALA A 85 1.94 3.76 -11.54
CA ALA A 85 1.12 3.62 -10.36
C ALA A 85 -0.11 4.51 -10.41
N ALA A 86 0.04 5.67 -11.01
CA ALA A 86 -1.06 6.62 -11.08
C ALA A 86 -2.00 6.35 -12.22
N ALA A 87 -1.56 5.60 -13.15
CA ALA A 87 -2.36 5.30 -14.33
C ALA A 87 -3.55 4.36 -14.02
#